data_2b756fd2608855d63bfdece9b6374ea1
#
_entry.id   2b756fd2608855d63bfdece9b6374ea1
#
_cell.length_a   1.000
_cell.length_b   1.000
_cell.length_c   1.000
_cell.angle_alpha   90.00
_cell.angle_beta   90.00
_cell.angle_gamma   90.00
#
_symmetry.space_group_name_H-M   'P 1'
#
loop_
_entity.id
_entity.type
_entity.pdbx_description
1 polymer ?
#
loop_
_entity_poly.entity_id
_entity_poly.type
_entity_poly.pdbx_seq_one_letter_code
_entity_poly.pdbx_strand_id
1 'polypeptide(L)' 'SGKMTDVSATVEFVKQIETDVYNILSEKTNKDSLWWKDQMRTDMYLTSTQALELGVIDQII' A
#
# COMPACT_ATOMS: atom_id res chain seq x y z
N SER A 1 -1.16 -20.45 25.48
CA SER A 1 -2.45 -20.35 24.86
C SER A 1 -2.33 -20.17 23.36
N GLY A 2 -3.44 -20.34 22.70
CA GLY A 2 -3.50 -20.22 21.25
C GLY A 2 -3.09 -18.89 20.69
N LYS A 3 -3.08 -17.85 21.51
CA LYS A 3 -2.72 -16.51 21.07
C LYS A 3 -1.28 -16.39 20.63
N MET A 4 -0.40 -17.19 21.18
CA MET A 4 1.01 -17.18 20.80
C MET A 4 1.21 -17.68 19.37
N THR A 5 0.36 -18.60 18.93
CA THR A 5 0.46 -19.13 17.57
C THR A 5 -0.16 -18.18 16.54
N ASP A 6 -0.98 -17.24 16.99
CA ASP A 6 -1.69 -16.34 16.08
C ASP A 6 -0.79 -15.20 15.56
N VAL A 7 0.40 -15.02 16.13
CA VAL A 7 1.33 -13.99 15.67
C VAL A 7 1.74 -14.22 14.22
N SER A 8 2.08 -15.47 13.86
CA SER A 8 2.43 -15.79 12.47
C SER A 8 1.27 -15.56 11.53
N ALA A 9 0.06 -15.99 11.95
CA ALA A 9 -1.15 -15.78 11.13
C ALA A 9 -1.43 -14.29 10.95
N THR A 10 -1.24 -13.49 11.99
CA THR A 10 -1.41 -12.03 11.92
C THR A 10 -0.42 -11.40 10.95
N VAL A 11 0.84 -11.82 11.00
CA VAL A 11 1.87 -11.31 10.09
C VAL A 11 1.52 -11.67 8.65
N GLU A 12 1.08 -12.90 8.38
CA GLU A 12 0.69 -13.32 7.05
C GLU A 12 -0.53 -12.53 6.55
N PHE A 13 -1.49 -12.27 7.42
CA PHE A 13 -2.66 -11.48 7.09
C PHE A 13 -2.28 -10.04 6.71
N VAL A 14 -1.39 -9.40 7.48
CA VAL A 14 -0.90 -8.06 7.20
C VAL A 14 -0.16 -8.03 5.87
N LYS A 15 0.68 -9.03 5.58
CA LYS A 15 1.38 -9.13 4.30
C LYS A 15 0.40 -9.24 3.14
N GLN A 16 -0.68 -9.99 3.32
CA GLN A 16 -1.70 -10.11 2.29
C GLN A 16 -2.40 -8.77 2.03
N ILE A 17 -2.73 -8.04 3.10
CA ILE A 17 -3.32 -6.71 2.97
C ILE A 17 -2.37 -5.78 2.23
N GLU A 18 -1.10 -5.77 2.56
CA GLU A 18 -0.10 -4.95 1.89
C GLU A 18 -0.03 -5.27 0.39
N THR A 19 0.00 -6.55 0.05
CA THR A 19 0.01 -6.97 -1.35
C THR A 19 -1.23 -6.47 -2.08
N ASP A 20 -2.40 -6.59 -1.46
CA ASP A 20 -3.64 -6.13 -2.05
C ASP A 20 -3.62 -4.61 -2.28
N VAL A 21 -3.11 -3.85 -1.32
CA VAL A 21 -2.98 -2.40 -1.44
C VAL A 21 -2.04 -2.02 -2.58
N TYR A 22 -0.88 -2.67 -2.69
CA TYR A 22 0.06 -2.39 -3.78
C TYR A 22 -0.56 -2.70 -5.14
N ASN A 23 -1.34 -3.77 -5.23
CA ASN A 23 -2.01 -4.13 -6.48
C ASN A 23 -3.09 -3.12 -6.84
N ILE A 24 -3.88 -2.67 -5.86
CA ILE A 24 -4.89 -1.63 -6.08
C ILE A 24 -4.22 -0.35 -6.58
N LEU A 25 -3.12 0.05 -5.94
CA LEU A 25 -2.39 1.25 -6.32
C LEU A 25 -1.79 1.12 -7.72
N SER A 26 -1.31 -0.08 -8.08
CA SER A 26 -0.75 -0.29 -9.41
C SER A 26 -1.83 -0.17 -10.50
N GLU A 27 -3.05 -0.59 -10.20
CA GLU A 27 -4.16 -0.47 -11.15
C GLU A 27 -4.67 0.96 -11.29
N LYS A 28 -4.67 1.71 -10.18
CA LYS A 28 -5.19 3.07 -10.15
C LYS A 28 -4.18 4.11 -10.63
N THR A 29 -2.91 3.84 -10.49
CA THR A 29 -1.83 4.80 -10.76
C THR A 29 -1.02 4.35 -11.98
N ASN A 30 -0.03 5.17 -12.37
CA ASN A 30 0.88 4.83 -13.46
C ASN A 30 2.14 4.12 -12.97
N LYS A 31 2.14 3.64 -11.72
CA LYS A 31 3.27 2.92 -11.13
C LYS A 31 2.86 1.49 -10.83
N ASP A 32 3.82 0.56 -10.92
CA ASP A 32 3.53 -0.85 -10.65
C ASP A 32 3.62 -1.16 -9.14
N SER A 33 3.25 -2.39 -8.79
CA SER A 33 3.21 -2.81 -7.39
C SER A 33 4.58 -2.81 -6.74
N LEU A 34 5.64 -3.12 -7.48
CA LEU A 34 7.01 -3.10 -6.94
C LEU A 34 7.44 -1.69 -6.61
N TRP A 35 7.08 -0.73 -7.45
CA TRP A 35 7.37 0.67 -7.18
C TRP A 35 6.69 1.12 -5.88
N TRP A 36 5.41 0.75 -5.70
CA TRP A 36 4.66 1.10 -4.50
C TRP A 36 5.24 0.42 -3.25
N LYS A 37 5.61 -0.85 -3.37
CA LYS A 37 6.23 -1.57 -2.27
C LYS A 37 7.52 -0.90 -1.81
N ASP A 38 8.35 -0.47 -2.75
CA ASP A 38 9.61 0.19 -2.45
C ASP A 38 9.39 1.55 -1.79
N GLN A 39 8.44 2.33 -2.28
CA GLN A 39 8.13 3.63 -1.70
C GLN A 39 7.54 3.51 -0.29
N MET A 40 6.63 2.56 -0.08
CA MET A 40 5.99 2.37 1.22
C MET A 40 6.97 1.92 2.30
N ARG A 41 8.06 1.30 1.89
CA ARG A 41 9.09 0.88 2.83
C ARG A 41 9.75 2.05 3.57
N THR A 42 9.70 3.24 3.01
CA THR A 42 10.33 4.42 3.55
C THR A 42 9.32 5.48 4.04
N ASP A 43 8.14 5.05 4.49
CA ASP A 43 7.11 5.94 5.03
C ASP A 43 6.82 7.12 4.10
N MET A 44 6.30 6.80 2.93
CA MET A 44 6.00 7.80 1.91
C MET A 44 4.88 8.75 2.33
N TYR A 45 5.15 10.05 2.25
CA TYR A 45 4.15 11.09 2.46
C TYR A 45 3.89 11.79 1.14
N LEU A 46 2.60 12.00 0.82
CA LEU A 46 2.20 12.66 -0.41
C LEU A 46 1.42 13.93 -0.11
N THR A 47 1.76 15.00 -0.83
CA THR A 47 0.88 16.16 -0.88
C THR A 47 -0.33 15.83 -1.75
N SER A 48 -1.40 16.62 -1.67
CA SER A 48 -2.57 16.42 -2.52
C SER A 48 -2.22 16.54 -4.00
N THR A 49 -1.31 17.45 -4.35
CA THR A 49 -0.85 17.62 -5.73
C THR A 49 -0.10 16.37 -6.22
N GLN A 50 0.79 15.83 -5.39
CA GLN A 50 1.52 14.61 -5.73
C GLN A 50 0.58 13.42 -5.88
N ALA A 51 -0.40 13.30 -4.98
CA ALA A 51 -1.38 12.22 -5.05
C ALA A 51 -2.21 12.30 -6.33
N LEU A 52 -2.56 13.52 -6.77
CA LEU A 52 -3.28 13.72 -8.01
C LEU A 52 -2.42 13.33 -9.22
N GLU A 53 -1.15 13.76 -9.24
CA GLU A 53 -0.23 13.44 -10.34
C GLU A 53 0.00 11.94 -10.49
N LEU A 54 0.07 11.21 -9.37
CA LEU A 54 0.24 9.77 -9.38
C LEU A 54 -1.06 9.01 -9.71
N GLY A 55 -2.20 9.69 -9.61
CA GLY A 55 -3.49 9.07 -9.85
C GLY A 55 -4.06 8.36 -8.62
N VAL A 56 -3.51 8.63 -7.43
CA VAL A 56 -4.04 8.07 -6.19
C VAL A 56 -5.39 8.68 -5.87
N ILE A 57 -5.55 9.97 -6.16
CA ILE A 57 -6.82 10.67 -6.03
C ILE A 57 -7.21 11.22 -7.40
N ASP A 58 -8.52 11.47 -7.58
CA ASP A 58 -9.05 11.90 -8.87
C ASP A 58 -9.13 13.42 -9.01
N GLN A 59 -9.28 14.13 -7.89
CA GLN A 59 -9.35 15.60 -7.91
C GLN A 59 -9.06 16.16 -6.53
N ILE A 60 -8.71 17.44 -6.53
CA ILE A 60 -8.54 18.24 -5.31
C ILE A 60 -9.72 19.19 -5.23
N ILE A 61 -10.40 19.16 -4.10
CA ILE A 61 -11.58 20.01 -3.86
C ILE A 61 -11.16 21.38 -3.34
#